data_071fc79a1daa8b70b6b764fc99f0511a
#
_entry.id   071fc79a1daa8b70b6b764fc99f0511a
#
_cell.length_a   1.000
_cell.length_b   1.000
_cell.length_c   1.000
_cell.angle_alpha   90.00
_cell.angle_beta   90.00
_cell.angle_gamma   90.00
#
_symmetry.space_group_name_H-M   'P 1'
#
loop_
_entity.id
_entity.type
_entity.pdbx_description
1 polymer ?
#
loop_
_entity_poly.entity_id
_entity_poly.type
_entity_poly.pdbx_seq_one_letter_code
_entity_poly.pdbx_strand_id
1 'polypeptide(L)'
;MFNKMSCVFMSIGLVLFHKLNLTIGRYFFMTEKFIHKQEQLFNTAAALFAQKGYHGTSINDLALAMGLQKGSLYHYFKSKEELLFRLLDEYISAALIEIEKICSLDVDPVEKLRQFMLFYSGFYAGDRDRLVLLINDIDKLSEDYRLQVIEKERRYTQALTGIFTQLQGAGVMKPMPPAVAAFAFFGMVHYTCKWFQQGGAVTAEALGEMFLEIFTKGVFNDSVYEEK
;
A
#
# COMPACT_ATOMS: atom_id res chain seq x y z
N MET A 1 38.85 -55.58 7.47
CA MET A 1 39.33 -54.31 8.03
C MET A 1 38.65 -53.12 7.32
N PHE A 2 37.32 -53.19 7.14
CA PHE A 2 36.54 -52.22 6.37
C PHE A 2 35.24 -51.90 7.10
N ASN A 3 35.26 -51.35 8.34
CA ASN A 3 33.97 -51.02 8.98
C ASN A 3 34.03 -49.92 10.07
N LYS A 4 35.12 -49.18 10.22
CA LYS A 4 35.18 -48.08 11.20
C LYS A 4 35.22 -46.67 10.56
N MET A 5 35.61 -46.54 9.30
CA MET A 5 35.64 -45.25 8.62
C MET A 5 34.27 -44.78 8.10
N SER A 6 33.37 -45.72 7.74
CA SER A 6 32.04 -45.40 7.22
C SER A 6 31.10 -44.80 8.29
N CYS A 7 31.19 -45.23 9.56
CA CYS A 7 30.35 -44.71 10.65
C CYS A 7 30.71 -43.27 11.09
N VAL A 8 31.99 -42.90 11.01
CA VAL A 8 32.45 -41.56 11.38
C VAL A 8 32.01 -40.51 10.36
N PHE A 9 32.05 -40.85 9.06
CA PHE A 9 31.57 -39.95 7.98
C PHE A 9 30.04 -39.76 8.02
N MET A 10 29.26 -40.77 8.32
CA MET A 10 27.81 -40.67 8.48
C MET A 10 27.43 -39.79 9.71
N SER A 11 28.15 -39.94 10.83
CA SER A 11 27.88 -39.16 12.04
C SER A 11 28.24 -37.69 11.85
N ILE A 12 29.33 -37.35 11.17
CA ILE A 12 29.74 -35.99 10.86
C ILE A 12 28.76 -35.35 9.87
N GLY A 13 28.31 -36.08 8.84
CA GLY A 13 27.30 -35.61 7.88
C GLY A 13 25.97 -35.32 8.55
N LEU A 14 25.50 -36.15 9.47
CA LEU A 14 24.24 -35.95 10.19
C LEU A 14 24.29 -34.75 11.14
N VAL A 15 25.43 -34.54 11.82
CA VAL A 15 25.65 -33.41 12.72
C VAL A 15 25.76 -32.10 11.94
N LEU A 16 26.42 -32.08 10.79
CA LEU A 16 26.49 -30.94 9.89
C LEU A 16 25.12 -30.58 9.31
N PHE A 17 24.35 -31.60 8.85
CA PHE A 17 23.00 -31.40 8.33
C PHE A 17 22.03 -30.87 9.41
N HIS A 18 22.12 -31.40 10.63
CA HIS A 18 21.32 -30.91 11.76
C HIS A 18 21.69 -29.50 12.19
N LYS A 19 22.99 -29.15 12.24
CA LYS A 19 23.46 -27.78 12.49
C LYS A 19 23.08 -26.82 11.37
N LEU A 20 23.13 -27.23 10.10
CA LEU A 20 22.72 -26.41 8.96
C LEU A 20 21.22 -26.10 9.00
N ASN A 21 20.38 -27.12 9.26
CA ASN A 21 18.93 -26.92 9.40
C ASN A 21 18.56 -26.06 10.60
N LEU A 22 19.25 -26.20 11.75
CA LEU A 22 19.06 -25.33 12.89
C LEU A 22 19.51 -23.87 12.61
N THR A 23 20.56 -23.69 11.82
CA THR A 23 21.04 -22.36 11.43
C THR A 23 20.11 -21.70 10.45
N ILE A 24 19.62 -22.41 9.42
CA ILE A 24 18.63 -21.92 8.45
C ILE A 24 17.31 -21.60 9.16
N GLY A 25 16.80 -22.48 10.00
CA GLY A 25 15.61 -22.25 10.79
C GLY A 25 15.75 -21.04 11.70
N ARG A 26 16.89 -20.84 12.35
CA ARG A 26 17.16 -19.69 13.21
C ARG A 26 17.26 -18.37 12.44
N TYR A 27 17.86 -18.39 11.23
CA TYR A 27 17.86 -17.26 10.30
C TYR A 27 16.46 -16.92 9.83
N PHE A 28 15.68 -17.92 9.44
CA PHE A 28 14.31 -17.76 8.99
C PHE A 28 13.43 -17.11 10.09
N PHE A 29 13.47 -17.67 11.31
CA PHE A 29 12.73 -17.10 12.45
C PHE A 29 13.20 -15.69 12.87
N MET A 30 14.51 -15.40 12.75
CA MET A 30 15.02 -14.05 13.01
C MET A 30 14.53 -13.07 11.95
N THR A 31 14.46 -13.48 10.69
CA THR A 31 13.97 -12.66 9.58
C THR A 31 12.48 -12.37 9.74
N GLU A 32 11.65 -13.37 10.07
CA GLU A 32 10.22 -13.18 10.33
C GLU A 32 9.96 -12.22 11.50
N LYS A 33 10.68 -12.40 12.62
CA LYS A 33 10.55 -11.48 13.77
C LYS A 33 10.98 -10.06 13.43
N PHE A 34 12.00 -9.90 12.59
CA PHE A 34 12.46 -8.58 12.16
C PHE A 34 11.40 -7.92 11.27
N ILE A 35 10.87 -8.63 10.28
CA ILE A 35 9.82 -8.17 9.38
C ILE A 35 8.58 -7.76 10.18
N HIS A 36 8.09 -8.63 11.05
CA HIS A 36 6.93 -8.33 11.88
C HIS A 36 7.15 -7.09 12.78
N LYS A 37 8.34 -6.94 13.36
CA LYS A 37 8.67 -5.76 14.19
C LYS A 37 8.77 -4.49 13.35
N GLN A 38 9.26 -4.58 12.12
CA GLN A 38 9.28 -3.48 11.17
C GLN A 38 7.86 -3.03 10.78
N GLU A 39 6.98 -3.98 10.48
CA GLU A 39 5.56 -3.68 10.20
C GLU A 39 4.88 -3.00 11.39
N GLN A 40 5.08 -3.50 12.61
CA GLN A 40 4.58 -2.86 13.83
C GLN A 40 5.10 -1.42 13.97
N LEU A 41 6.38 -1.20 13.70
CA LEU A 41 6.99 0.12 13.75
C LEU A 41 6.35 1.05 12.72
N PHE A 42 6.17 0.59 11.50
CA PHE A 42 5.58 1.38 10.42
C PHE A 42 4.13 1.74 10.72
N ASN A 43 3.32 0.80 11.20
CA ASN A 43 1.95 1.06 11.63
C ASN A 43 1.89 2.07 12.79
N THR A 44 2.76 1.90 13.80
CA THR A 44 2.85 2.82 14.93
C THR A 44 3.29 4.22 14.49
N ALA A 45 4.25 4.31 13.57
CA ALA A 45 4.73 5.57 13.04
C ALA A 45 3.64 6.28 12.21
N ALA A 46 2.93 5.56 11.34
CA ALA A 46 1.83 6.11 10.57
C ALA A 46 0.75 6.68 11.48
N ALA A 47 0.32 5.94 12.51
CA ALA A 47 -0.67 6.41 13.48
C ALA A 47 -0.21 7.65 14.25
N LEU A 48 1.03 7.67 14.75
CA LEU A 48 1.56 8.82 15.48
C LEU A 48 1.73 10.06 14.60
N PHE A 49 2.23 9.89 13.38
CA PHE A 49 2.36 11.00 12.42
C PHE A 49 0.99 11.55 12.01
N ALA A 50 0.02 10.68 11.73
CA ALA A 50 -1.34 11.11 11.39
C ALA A 50 -2.05 11.82 12.55
N GLN A 51 -1.80 11.40 13.81
CA GLN A 51 -2.45 11.95 15.00
C GLN A 51 -1.79 13.25 15.50
N LYS A 52 -0.45 13.26 15.64
CA LYS A 52 0.31 14.37 16.24
C LYS A 52 0.95 15.28 15.20
N GLY A 53 0.89 14.91 13.93
CA GLY A 53 1.65 15.52 12.83
C GLY A 53 3.08 15.02 12.76
N TYR A 54 3.67 15.06 11.56
CA TYR A 54 5.06 14.66 11.35
C TYR A 54 6.02 15.43 12.26
N HIS A 55 5.96 16.76 12.28
CA HIS A 55 6.86 17.56 13.10
C HIS A 55 6.64 17.38 14.61
N GLY A 56 5.40 17.16 15.05
CA GLY A 56 5.02 16.95 16.44
C GLY A 56 5.41 15.58 17.00
N THR A 57 5.84 14.64 16.18
CA THR A 57 6.25 13.29 16.62
C THR A 57 7.77 13.18 16.66
N SER A 58 8.33 12.80 17.81
CA SER A 58 9.76 12.55 17.96
C SER A 58 10.11 11.06 17.85
N ILE A 59 11.40 10.75 17.61
CA ILE A 59 11.89 9.35 17.67
C ILE A 59 11.73 8.75 19.09
N ASN A 60 11.73 9.58 20.12
CA ASN A 60 11.46 9.12 21.49
C ASN A 60 9.99 8.70 21.66
N ASP A 61 9.04 9.41 21.05
CA ASP A 61 7.62 9.01 21.06
C ASP A 61 7.42 7.64 20.42
N LEU A 62 8.08 7.41 19.27
CA LEU A 62 8.06 6.11 18.58
C LEU A 62 8.68 5.01 19.47
N ALA A 63 9.83 5.28 20.07
CA ALA A 63 10.49 4.32 20.95
C ALA A 63 9.59 3.94 22.15
N LEU A 64 8.96 4.93 22.77
CA LEU A 64 8.04 4.72 23.89
C LEU A 64 6.82 3.90 23.47
N ALA A 65 6.18 4.25 22.33
CA ALA A 65 5.01 3.54 21.81
C ALA A 65 5.31 2.08 21.44
N MET A 66 6.55 1.81 20.98
CA MET A 66 7.01 0.46 20.63
C MET A 66 7.55 -0.35 21.81
N GLY A 67 7.70 0.27 22.99
CA GLY A 67 8.38 -0.36 24.13
C GLY A 67 9.85 -0.68 23.84
N LEU A 68 10.53 0.15 23.03
CA LEU A 68 11.92 -0.03 22.62
C LEU A 68 12.80 1.11 23.10
N GLN A 69 14.10 0.85 23.18
CA GLN A 69 15.08 1.92 23.34
C GLN A 69 15.27 2.67 22.02
N LYS A 70 15.49 3.98 22.07
CA LYS A 70 15.72 4.82 20.89
C LYS A 70 16.79 4.26 19.94
N GLY A 71 17.89 3.76 20.49
CA GLY A 71 18.99 3.17 19.71
C GLY A 71 18.55 1.97 18.85
N SER A 72 17.60 1.18 19.36
CA SER A 72 17.09 0.00 18.64
C SER A 72 16.27 0.37 17.39
N LEU A 73 15.68 1.56 17.33
CA LEU A 73 14.91 2.00 16.17
C LEU A 73 15.82 2.27 14.95
N TYR A 74 17.06 2.70 15.17
CA TYR A 74 18.01 2.97 14.09
C TYR A 74 18.52 1.73 13.35
N HIS A 75 18.13 0.52 13.80
CA HIS A 75 18.29 -0.70 13.01
C HIS A 75 17.25 -0.81 11.86
N TYR A 76 16.14 -0.05 11.94
CA TYR A 76 15.05 -0.11 10.97
C TYR A 76 15.06 1.07 10.00
N PHE A 77 15.54 2.25 10.41
CA PHE A 77 15.63 3.44 9.58
C PHE A 77 16.76 4.37 10.09
N LYS A 78 17.34 5.16 9.20
CA LYS A 78 18.46 6.06 9.53
C LYS A 78 18.01 7.42 10.07
N SER A 79 16.82 7.89 9.64
CA SER A 79 16.27 9.19 10.05
C SER A 79 14.74 9.13 10.10
N LYS A 80 14.13 10.09 10.81
CA LYS A 80 12.67 10.24 10.83
C LYS A 80 12.10 10.51 9.43
N GLU A 81 12.86 11.21 8.61
CA GLU A 81 12.52 11.49 7.24
C GLU A 81 12.54 10.21 6.37
N GLU A 82 13.57 9.38 6.49
CA GLU A 82 13.61 8.08 5.80
C GLU A 82 12.42 7.19 6.21
N LEU A 83 12.02 7.23 7.48
CA LEU A 83 10.84 6.50 7.94
C LEU A 83 9.56 7.02 7.26
N LEU A 84 9.36 8.34 7.20
CA LEU A 84 8.23 8.93 6.47
C LEU A 84 8.27 8.56 4.99
N PHE A 85 9.42 8.72 4.34
CA PHE A 85 9.60 8.33 2.93
C PHE A 85 9.20 6.89 2.70
N ARG A 86 9.70 5.94 3.50
CA ARG A 86 9.38 4.53 3.34
C ARG A 86 7.90 4.22 3.54
N LEU A 87 7.25 4.88 4.50
CA LEU A 87 5.80 4.77 4.71
C LEU A 87 5.01 5.18 3.46
N LEU A 88 5.37 6.30 2.85
CA LEU A 88 4.69 6.81 1.65
C LEU A 88 5.07 6.00 0.41
N ASP A 89 6.34 5.65 0.27
CA ASP A 89 6.86 4.92 -0.87
C ASP A 89 6.30 3.49 -0.96
N GLU A 90 6.24 2.77 0.16
CA GLU A 90 5.65 1.43 0.23
C GLU A 90 4.13 1.50 -0.06
N TYR A 91 3.45 2.51 0.48
CA TYR A 91 2.01 2.68 0.30
C TYR A 91 1.63 2.97 -1.15
N ILE A 92 2.26 3.95 -1.80
CA ILE A 92 1.99 4.25 -3.21
C ILE A 92 2.47 3.14 -4.16
N SER A 93 3.55 2.43 -3.80
CA SER A 93 4.03 1.29 -4.58
C SER A 93 3.03 0.15 -4.60
N ALA A 94 2.40 -0.17 -3.45
CA ALA A 94 1.37 -1.20 -3.37
C ALA A 94 0.17 -0.85 -4.27
N ALA A 95 -0.28 0.41 -4.23
CA ALA A 95 -1.35 0.89 -5.09
C ALA A 95 -0.97 0.85 -6.58
N LEU A 96 0.26 1.25 -6.92
CA LEU A 96 0.75 1.24 -8.30
C LEU A 96 0.84 -0.17 -8.88
N ILE A 97 1.35 -1.14 -8.12
CA ILE A 97 1.41 -2.55 -8.54
C ILE A 97 0.01 -3.07 -8.90
N GLU A 98 -0.99 -2.77 -8.09
CA GLU A 98 -2.33 -3.29 -8.33
C GLU A 98 -3.00 -2.63 -9.55
N ILE A 99 -2.85 -1.31 -9.75
CA ILE A 99 -3.40 -0.68 -10.97
C ILE A 99 -2.69 -1.16 -12.23
N GLU A 100 -1.38 -1.36 -12.20
CA GLU A 100 -0.64 -1.91 -13.35
C GLU A 100 -1.11 -3.32 -13.68
N LYS A 101 -1.38 -4.15 -12.67
CA LYS A 101 -1.98 -5.47 -12.84
C LYS A 101 -3.38 -5.37 -13.47
N ILE A 102 -4.26 -4.51 -12.95
CA ILE A 102 -5.60 -4.30 -13.52
C ILE A 102 -5.51 -3.83 -14.98
N CYS A 103 -4.62 -2.90 -15.31
CA CYS A 103 -4.41 -2.44 -16.68
C CYS A 103 -3.97 -3.56 -17.63
N SER A 104 -3.23 -4.55 -17.14
CA SER A 104 -2.74 -5.69 -17.93
C SER A 104 -3.77 -6.77 -18.18
N LEU A 105 -4.94 -6.74 -17.52
CA LEU A 105 -5.98 -7.72 -17.72
C LEU A 105 -6.57 -7.63 -19.13
N ASP A 106 -6.89 -8.79 -19.72
CA ASP A 106 -7.60 -8.90 -20.99
C ASP A 106 -9.12 -8.90 -20.73
N VAL A 107 -9.63 -7.76 -20.27
CA VAL A 107 -11.05 -7.52 -20.01
C VAL A 107 -11.44 -6.15 -20.55
N ASP A 108 -12.76 -5.89 -20.69
CA ASP A 108 -13.24 -4.60 -21.16
C ASP A 108 -12.91 -3.45 -20.20
N PRO A 109 -12.87 -2.20 -20.69
CA PRO A 109 -12.49 -1.06 -19.87
C PRO A 109 -13.45 -0.77 -18.69
N VAL A 110 -14.73 -1.17 -18.79
CA VAL A 110 -15.71 -1.00 -17.70
C VAL A 110 -15.34 -1.91 -16.54
N GLU A 111 -14.99 -3.16 -16.83
CA GLU A 111 -14.55 -4.10 -15.82
C GLU A 111 -13.20 -3.68 -15.18
N LYS A 112 -12.26 -3.14 -15.98
CA LYS A 112 -11.02 -2.55 -15.42
C LYS A 112 -11.33 -1.43 -14.44
N LEU A 113 -12.22 -0.50 -14.82
CA LEU A 113 -12.63 0.58 -13.94
C LEU A 113 -13.30 0.06 -12.67
N ARG A 114 -14.20 -0.93 -12.79
CA ARG A 114 -14.87 -1.53 -11.63
C ARG A 114 -13.85 -2.12 -10.65
N GLN A 115 -12.93 -2.95 -11.13
CA GLN A 115 -11.91 -3.56 -10.28
C GLN A 115 -11.01 -2.51 -9.63
N PHE A 116 -10.62 -1.49 -10.39
CA PHE A 116 -9.84 -0.39 -9.86
C PHE A 116 -10.58 0.36 -8.75
N MET A 117 -11.83 0.75 -8.96
CA MET A 117 -12.58 1.55 -8.00
C MET A 117 -12.83 0.78 -6.70
N LEU A 118 -13.13 -0.51 -6.78
CA LEU A 118 -13.32 -1.37 -5.61
C LEU A 118 -12.01 -1.52 -4.83
N PHE A 119 -10.92 -1.84 -5.53
CA PHE A 119 -9.60 -1.90 -4.91
C PHE A 119 -9.24 -0.58 -4.22
N TYR A 120 -9.35 0.53 -4.96
CA TYR A 120 -8.94 1.85 -4.48
C TYR A 120 -9.73 2.27 -3.24
N SER A 121 -11.05 2.12 -3.29
CA SER A 121 -11.91 2.50 -2.17
C SER A 121 -11.61 1.66 -0.91
N GLY A 122 -11.47 0.34 -1.06
CA GLY A 122 -11.11 -0.55 0.04
C GLY A 122 -9.71 -0.28 0.60
N PHE A 123 -8.73 -0.08 -0.28
CA PHE A 123 -7.34 0.16 0.09
C PHE A 123 -7.18 1.48 0.89
N TYR A 124 -7.73 2.57 0.37
CA TYR A 124 -7.56 3.88 0.99
C TYR A 124 -8.48 4.11 2.19
N ALA A 125 -9.72 3.61 2.16
CA ALA A 125 -10.58 3.63 3.34
C ALA A 125 -10.09 2.65 4.44
N GLY A 126 -9.38 1.59 4.05
CA GLY A 126 -8.79 0.62 4.96
C GLY A 126 -7.56 1.11 5.72
N ASP A 127 -6.82 2.11 5.22
CA ASP A 127 -5.61 2.64 5.86
C ASP A 127 -5.63 4.17 5.89
N ARG A 128 -6.48 4.69 6.78
CA ARG A 128 -6.68 6.12 6.98
C ARG A 128 -5.38 6.86 7.30
N ASP A 129 -4.53 6.29 8.14
CA ASP A 129 -3.35 6.98 8.64
C ASP A 129 -2.33 7.22 7.52
N ARG A 130 -2.04 6.21 6.68
CA ARG A 130 -1.17 6.39 5.52
C ARG A 130 -1.79 7.30 4.46
N LEU A 131 -3.11 7.25 4.26
CA LEU A 131 -3.80 8.18 3.37
C LEU A 131 -3.62 9.63 3.82
N VAL A 132 -3.77 9.90 5.13
CA VAL A 132 -3.55 11.25 5.69
C VAL A 132 -2.13 11.74 5.44
N LEU A 133 -1.13 10.87 5.63
CA LEU A 133 0.27 11.22 5.38
C LEU A 133 0.52 11.49 3.89
N LEU A 134 -0.03 10.67 3.00
CA LEU A 134 0.13 10.83 1.55
C LEU A 134 -0.44 12.19 1.10
N ILE A 135 -1.59 12.60 1.64
CA ILE A 135 -2.23 13.87 1.26
C ILE A 135 -1.51 15.09 1.85
N ASN A 136 -0.96 14.99 3.09
CA ASN A 136 -0.56 16.18 3.84
C ASN A 136 0.95 16.30 4.09
N ASP A 137 1.73 15.24 3.95
CA ASP A 137 3.12 15.22 4.44
C ASP A 137 4.18 14.92 3.37
N ILE A 138 3.83 14.79 2.09
CA ILE A 138 4.80 14.64 0.99
C ILE A 138 5.76 15.83 0.93
N ASP A 139 5.30 17.03 1.20
CA ASP A 139 6.07 18.27 1.21
C ASP A 139 7.08 18.36 2.37
N LYS A 140 7.03 17.43 3.34
CA LYS A 140 7.99 17.33 4.45
C LYS A 140 9.23 16.49 4.09
N LEU A 141 9.22 15.85 2.92
CA LEU A 141 10.35 15.11 2.40
C LEU A 141 11.34 16.03 1.70
N SER A 142 12.63 15.68 1.75
CA SER A 142 13.64 16.27 0.88
C SER A 142 13.27 16.07 -0.59
N GLU A 143 13.85 16.90 -1.45
CA GLU A 143 13.52 16.88 -2.88
C GLU A 143 13.71 15.49 -3.51
N ASP A 144 14.80 14.80 -3.20
CA ASP A 144 15.11 13.47 -3.74
C ASP A 144 14.04 12.43 -3.36
N TYR A 145 13.61 12.39 -2.10
CA TYR A 145 12.56 11.49 -1.65
C TYR A 145 11.19 11.88 -2.20
N ARG A 146 10.89 13.16 -2.19
CA ARG A 146 9.64 13.71 -2.70
C ARG A 146 9.43 13.38 -4.18
N LEU A 147 10.45 13.56 -5.01
CA LEU A 147 10.39 13.26 -6.44
C LEU A 147 10.13 11.76 -6.71
N GLN A 148 10.67 10.86 -5.90
CA GLN A 148 10.41 9.43 -6.03
C GLN A 148 8.94 9.08 -5.77
N VAL A 149 8.32 9.67 -4.74
CA VAL A 149 6.89 9.46 -4.44
C VAL A 149 6.01 10.07 -5.52
N ILE A 150 6.28 11.32 -5.92
CA ILE A 150 5.52 12.03 -6.97
C ILE A 150 5.58 11.28 -8.31
N GLU A 151 6.72 10.69 -8.67
CA GLU A 151 6.83 9.91 -9.91
C GLU A 151 5.92 8.68 -9.90
N LYS A 152 5.79 8.00 -8.76
CA LYS A 152 4.86 6.88 -8.60
C LYS A 152 3.39 7.34 -8.66
N GLU A 153 3.05 8.45 -7.99
CA GLU A 153 1.71 9.05 -8.10
C GLU A 153 1.36 9.45 -9.54
N ARG A 154 2.32 10.00 -10.27
CA ARG A 154 2.14 10.35 -11.68
C ARG A 154 1.83 9.13 -12.53
N ARG A 155 2.63 8.05 -12.39
CA ARG A 155 2.39 6.77 -13.09
C ARG A 155 1.03 6.19 -12.74
N TYR A 156 0.68 6.22 -11.47
CA TYR A 156 -0.61 5.76 -10.96
C TYR A 156 -1.78 6.54 -11.61
N THR A 157 -1.69 7.86 -11.61
CA THR A 157 -2.69 8.74 -12.23
C THR A 157 -2.78 8.52 -13.74
N GLN A 158 -1.65 8.33 -14.43
CA GLN A 158 -1.61 8.04 -15.87
C GLN A 158 -2.29 6.71 -16.18
N ALA A 159 -2.07 5.67 -15.39
CA ALA A 159 -2.71 4.37 -15.58
C ALA A 159 -4.24 4.47 -15.47
N LEU A 160 -4.76 5.16 -14.45
CA LEU A 160 -6.21 5.40 -14.32
C LEU A 160 -6.76 6.26 -15.46
N THR A 161 -6.07 7.33 -15.81
CA THR A 161 -6.48 8.20 -16.94
C THR A 161 -6.52 7.41 -18.25
N GLY A 162 -5.62 6.42 -18.42
CA GLY A 162 -5.62 5.50 -19.55
C GLY A 162 -6.90 4.64 -19.62
N ILE A 163 -7.40 4.14 -18.50
CA ILE A 163 -8.68 3.43 -18.43
C ILE A 163 -9.83 4.35 -18.86
N PHE A 164 -9.89 5.58 -18.36
CA PHE A 164 -10.91 6.55 -18.78
C PHE A 164 -10.82 6.92 -20.26
N THR A 165 -9.61 6.99 -20.81
CA THR A 165 -9.41 7.21 -22.26
C THR A 165 -9.99 6.05 -23.10
N GLN A 166 -9.81 4.81 -22.66
CA GLN A 166 -10.40 3.64 -23.31
C GLN A 166 -11.93 3.67 -23.24
N LEU A 167 -12.51 4.02 -22.08
CA LEU A 167 -13.96 4.17 -21.90
C LEU A 167 -14.55 5.25 -22.81
N GLN A 168 -13.86 6.37 -22.96
CA GLN A 168 -14.27 7.45 -23.87
C GLN A 168 -14.20 6.99 -25.33
N GLY A 169 -13.13 6.30 -25.73
CA GLY A 169 -12.99 5.74 -27.07
C GLY A 169 -14.05 4.67 -27.41
N ALA A 170 -14.52 3.93 -26.40
CA ALA A 170 -15.61 2.96 -26.52
C ALA A 170 -17.02 3.61 -26.51
N GLY A 171 -17.12 4.93 -26.33
CA GLY A 171 -18.41 5.64 -26.27
C GLY A 171 -19.23 5.40 -25.01
N VAL A 172 -18.64 4.78 -23.98
CA VAL A 172 -19.30 4.45 -22.72
C VAL A 172 -19.36 5.66 -21.78
N MET A 173 -18.35 6.51 -21.83
CA MET A 173 -18.19 7.65 -20.94
C MET A 173 -18.74 8.93 -21.57
N LYS A 174 -19.41 9.78 -20.78
CA LYS A 174 -19.83 11.13 -21.18
C LYS A 174 -18.61 11.95 -21.64
N PRO A 175 -18.77 12.88 -22.58
CA PRO A 175 -17.67 13.68 -23.09
C PRO A 175 -17.13 14.62 -21.99
N MET A 176 -16.01 14.23 -21.39
CA MET A 176 -15.26 15.05 -20.43
C MET A 176 -13.77 14.63 -20.47
N PRO A 177 -12.84 15.52 -20.10
CA PRO A 177 -11.44 15.14 -20.02
C PRO A 177 -11.23 13.96 -19.06
N PRO A 178 -10.55 12.85 -19.46
CA PRO A 178 -10.29 11.69 -18.61
C PRO A 178 -9.67 12.04 -17.25
N ALA A 179 -8.80 13.05 -17.21
CA ALA A 179 -8.20 13.52 -15.96
C ALA A 179 -9.24 14.11 -14.99
N VAL A 180 -10.30 14.77 -15.47
CA VAL A 180 -11.37 15.30 -14.61
C VAL A 180 -12.11 14.16 -13.93
N ALA A 181 -12.43 13.09 -14.64
CA ALA A 181 -13.05 11.90 -14.08
C ALA A 181 -12.13 11.24 -13.03
N ALA A 182 -10.83 11.10 -13.32
CA ALA A 182 -9.87 10.53 -12.39
C ALA A 182 -9.79 11.33 -11.09
N PHE A 183 -9.62 12.66 -11.17
CA PHE A 183 -9.52 13.51 -9.97
C PHE A 183 -10.84 13.66 -9.21
N ALA A 184 -12.00 13.59 -9.89
CA ALA A 184 -13.29 13.54 -9.21
C ALA A 184 -13.40 12.27 -8.34
N PHE A 185 -13.00 11.11 -8.87
CA PHE A 185 -12.97 9.87 -8.10
C PHE A 185 -11.97 9.93 -6.93
N PHE A 186 -10.75 10.41 -7.16
CA PHE A 186 -9.77 10.57 -6.09
C PHE A 186 -10.32 11.47 -4.97
N GLY A 187 -10.98 12.58 -5.31
CA GLY A 187 -11.60 13.47 -4.33
C GLY A 187 -12.65 12.77 -3.46
N MET A 188 -13.49 11.91 -4.05
CA MET A 188 -14.47 11.12 -3.30
C MET A 188 -13.78 10.21 -2.27
N VAL A 189 -12.77 9.44 -2.71
CA VAL A 189 -12.11 8.46 -1.84
C VAL A 189 -11.17 9.13 -0.84
N HIS A 190 -10.37 10.09 -1.25
CA HIS A 190 -9.43 10.77 -0.35
C HIS A 190 -10.15 11.48 0.80
N TYR A 191 -11.35 12.04 0.55
CA TYR A 191 -12.11 12.71 1.59
C TYR A 191 -12.61 11.74 2.68
N THR A 192 -12.60 10.42 2.45
CA THR A 192 -12.96 9.42 3.46
C THR A 192 -12.13 9.53 4.73
N CYS A 193 -10.88 9.99 4.64
CA CYS A 193 -10.01 10.22 5.80
C CYS A 193 -10.62 11.18 6.84
N LYS A 194 -11.62 12.00 6.47
CA LYS A 194 -12.27 12.95 7.35
C LYS A 194 -13.51 12.40 8.07
N TRP A 195 -14.20 11.43 7.49
CA TRP A 195 -15.51 10.99 8.01
C TRP A 195 -15.69 9.48 8.13
N PHE A 196 -14.98 8.67 7.32
CA PHE A 196 -15.14 7.23 7.36
C PHE A 196 -14.50 6.66 8.64
N GLN A 197 -15.23 5.75 9.30
CA GLN A 197 -14.78 5.06 10.51
C GLN A 197 -14.75 3.56 10.26
N GLN A 198 -13.58 2.95 10.40
CA GLN A 198 -13.45 1.50 10.37
C GLN A 198 -14.21 0.86 11.53
N GLY A 199 -14.92 -0.24 11.25
CA GLY A 199 -15.75 -0.89 12.24
C GLY A 199 -17.11 -0.19 12.50
N GLY A 200 -17.43 0.85 11.73
CA GLY A 200 -18.76 1.47 11.69
C GLY A 200 -19.81 0.60 10.98
N ALA A 201 -20.99 1.17 10.73
CA ALA A 201 -22.10 0.48 10.08
C ALA A 201 -21.82 0.12 8.60
N VAL A 202 -20.88 0.80 7.93
CA VAL A 202 -20.48 0.58 6.55
C VAL A 202 -19.06 0.05 6.55
N THR A 203 -18.82 -1.10 5.90
CA THR A 203 -17.46 -1.64 5.69
C THR A 203 -16.77 -0.91 4.54
N ALA A 204 -15.44 -1.02 4.44
CA ALA A 204 -14.66 -0.41 3.35
C ALA A 204 -15.09 -0.99 1.98
N GLU A 205 -15.40 -2.29 1.92
CA GLU A 205 -15.90 -2.96 0.73
C GLU A 205 -17.27 -2.41 0.30
N ALA A 206 -18.22 -2.33 1.24
CA ALA A 206 -19.54 -1.78 0.97
C ALA A 206 -19.45 -0.30 0.53
N LEU A 207 -18.55 0.47 1.11
CA LEU A 207 -18.28 1.84 0.69
C LEU A 207 -17.77 1.89 -0.75
N GLY A 208 -16.88 0.95 -1.13
CA GLY A 208 -16.39 0.83 -2.49
C GLY A 208 -17.50 0.61 -3.51
N GLU A 209 -18.43 -0.30 -3.23
CA GLU A 209 -19.59 -0.56 -4.10
C GLU A 209 -20.49 0.67 -4.22
N MET A 210 -20.76 1.37 -3.11
CA MET A 210 -21.53 2.61 -3.13
C MET A 210 -20.85 3.71 -3.95
N PHE A 211 -19.54 3.86 -3.82
CA PHE A 211 -18.78 4.83 -4.61
C PHE A 211 -18.75 4.47 -6.09
N LEU A 212 -18.62 3.18 -6.42
CA LEU A 212 -18.72 2.72 -7.80
C LEU A 212 -20.08 3.10 -8.40
N GLU A 213 -21.18 2.82 -7.70
CA GLU A 213 -22.52 3.15 -8.17
C GLU A 213 -22.71 4.66 -8.39
N ILE A 214 -22.39 5.47 -7.35
CA ILE A 214 -22.53 6.93 -7.43
C ILE A 214 -21.71 7.51 -8.57
N PHE A 215 -20.45 7.08 -8.69
CA PHE A 215 -19.53 7.62 -9.68
C PHE A 215 -19.92 7.24 -11.09
N THR A 216 -20.20 5.96 -11.35
CA THR A 216 -20.52 5.48 -12.70
C THR A 216 -21.83 6.08 -13.23
N LYS A 217 -22.86 6.22 -12.39
CA LYS A 217 -24.10 6.92 -12.76
C LYS A 217 -23.87 8.38 -13.17
N GLY A 218 -22.83 9.03 -12.64
CA GLY A 218 -22.46 10.39 -13.04
C GLY A 218 -21.63 10.49 -14.31
N VAL A 219 -20.83 9.47 -14.62
CA VAL A 219 -19.78 9.50 -15.66
C VAL A 219 -20.20 8.75 -16.93
N PHE A 220 -21.00 7.68 -16.81
CA PHE A 220 -21.42 6.87 -17.93
C PHE A 220 -22.60 7.52 -18.66
N ASN A 221 -22.73 7.23 -19.96
CA ASN A 221 -23.88 7.59 -20.76
C ASN A 221 -25.13 6.82 -20.27
N ASP A 222 -26.30 7.44 -20.39
CA ASP A 222 -27.57 6.85 -19.92
C ASP A 222 -27.89 5.53 -20.65
N SER A 223 -27.48 5.36 -21.92
CA SER A 223 -27.62 4.13 -22.70
C SER A 223 -26.96 2.89 -22.07
N VAL A 224 -25.96 3.06 -21.21
CA VAL A 224 -25.29 1.94 -20.49
C VAL A 224 -26.23 1.30 -19.44
N TYR A 225 -27.27 1.99 -19.01
CA TYR A 225 -28.24 1.51 -18.02
C TYR A 225 -29.52 0.91 -18.62
N GLU A 226 -29.73 1.08 -19.93
CA GLU A 226 -30.94 0.62 -20.63
C GLU A 226 -30.83 -0.84 -21.15
N GLU A 227 -29.64 -1.44 -21.14
CA GLU A 227 -29.36 -2.80 -21.65
C GLU A 227 -29.44 -3.92 -20.58
N LYS A 228 -30.14 -3.74 -19.48
CA LYS A 228 -30.32 -4.81 -18.48
C LYS A 228 -31.76 -5.19 -18.29
#